data_44954c9321765619f3207e7483d568ab
#
_entry.id   44954c9321765619f3207e7483d568ab
#
_cell.length_a   1.000
_cell.length_b   1.000
_cell.length_c   1.000
_cell.angle_alpha   90.00
_cell.angle_beta   90.00
_cell.angle_gamma   90.00
#
_symmetry.space_group_name_H-M   'P 1'
#
loop_
_entity.id
_entity.type
_entity.pdbx_description
1 polymer ?
#
loop_
_entity_poly.entity_id
_entity_poly.type
_entity_poly.pdbx_seq_one_letter_code
_entity_poly.pdbx_strand_id
1 'polypeptide(L)'
;YREDGILLTKYVGEYSDNLYNLILNNSIKAKELKKEIKKIEKQLKQFNYIDEELSPQVEINIDFAKRHLVDTIYKQAILEGIATTFADTESIIEGGKINNVSSEDVLKIINLKHAWEFILNKNVILLDTNFPLLCEINKFVQEGFYYSAGKIRTVRVSIGGTKWTPELPIESIMKEELDDIFNKKISDIDKAIEVLLYIMKKQIFIDGNKRTSIIFANHYLISKGKGIIVIPAELADEYKDLLINYYEGKDKTKIKKFLKEKCFMKI
;
A
#
# COMPACT_ATOMS: atom_id res chain seq x y z
N TYR A 1 25.02 -4.95 -28.33
CA TYR A 1 23.82 -4.14 -28.19
C TYR A 1 24.11 -2.67 -28.47
N ARG A 2 23.10 -1.89 -28.70
CA ARG A 2 23.26 -0.44 -28.94
C ARG A 2 22.52 0.31 -27.82
N GLU A 3 23.19 1.30 -27.25
CA GLU A 3 22.65 2.24 -26.26
C GLU A 3 22.95 3.65 -26.78
N ASP A 4 21.93 4.51 -26.88
CA ASP A 4 22.00 5.85 -27.47
C ASP A 4 22.66 5.93 -28.88
N GLY A 5 22.44 4.89 -29.70
CA GLY A 5 23.02 4.77 -31.05
C GLY A 5 24.46 4.23 -31.09
N ILE A 6 25.12 4.09 -29.94
CA ILE A 6 26.51 3.60 -29.85
C ILE A 6 26.48 2.08 -29.73
N LEU A 7 27.35 1.41 -30.54
CA LEU A 7 27.51 -0.04 -30.47
C LEU A 7 28.38 -0.38 -29.26
N LEU A 8 27.77 -1.07 -28.28
CA LEU A 8 28.47 -1.57 -27.11
C LEU A 8 28.66 -3.08 -27.21
N THR A 9 29.79 -3.54 -26.74
CA THR A 9 30.10 -4.96 -26.62
C THR A 9 30.29 -5.34 -25.16
N LYS A 10 29.75 -6.51 -24.77
CA LYS A 10 29.90 -7.04 -23.43
C LYS A 10 30.28 -8.50 -23.51
N TYR A 11 31.32 -8.87 -22.78
CA TYR A 11 31.68 -10.27 -22.63
C TYR A 11 30.65 -10.98 -21.76
N VAL A 12 30.09 -12.09 -22.24
CA VAL A 12 29.02 -12.84 -21.58
C VAL A 12 29.41 -14.26 -21.16
N GLY A 13 30.64 -14.67 -21.43
CA GLY A 13 31.16 -15.99 -21.11
C GLY A 13 31.87 -16.66 -22.30
N GLU A 14 32.47 -17.85 -22.05
CA GLU A 14 33.05 -18.67 -23.12
C GLU A 14 31.93 -19.17 -24.06
N TYR A 15 32.30 -19.34 -25.34
CA TYR A 15 31.35 -19.82 -26.34
C TYR A 15 30.87 -21.23 -26.01
N SER A 16 29.56 -21.41 -26.02
CA SER A 16 28.90 -22.72 -26.06
C SER A 16 27.63 -22.61 -26.91
N ASP A 17 27.25 -23.69 -27.58
CA ASP A 17 26.02 -23.73 -28.40
C ASP A 17 24.77 -23.38 -27.57
N ASN A 18 24.74 -23.81 -26.32
CA ASN A 18 23.63 -23.47 -25.39
C ASN A 18 23.55 -21.97 -25.10
N LEU A 19 24.68 -21.31 -24.80
CA LEU A 19 24.75 -19.88 -24.56
C LEU A 19 24.41 -19.08 -25.82
N TYR A 20 24.93 -19.50 -26.97
CA TYR A 20 24.61 -18.88 -28.27
C TYR A 20 23.09 -18.95 -28.56
N ASN A 21 22.50 -20.14 -28.44
CA ASN A 21 21.07 -20.35 -28.68
C ASN A 21 20.20 -19.57 -27.70
N LEU A 22 20.61 -19.48 -26.42
CA LEU A 22 19.88 -18.67 -25.40
C LEU A 22 19.88 -17.18 -25.78
N ILE A 23 21.04 -16.63 -26.18
CA ILE A 23 21.16 -15.22 -26.58
C ILE A 23 20.33 -14.97 -27.85
N LEU A 24 20.43 -15.88 -28.84
CA LEU A 24 19.65 -15.76 -30.07
C LEU A 24 18.15 -15.76 -29.83
N ASN A 25 17.68 -16.74 -29.07
CA ASN A 25 16.23 -16.86 -28.73
C ASN A 25 15.74 -15.63 -27.95
N ASN A 26 16.51 -15.16 -26.97
CA ASN A 26 16.18 -13.94 -26.24
C ASN A 26 16.15 -12.70 -27.14
N SER A 27 17.07 -12.60 -28.10
CA SER A 27 17.09 -11.51 -29.08
C SER A 27 15.84 -11.53 -29.99
N ILE A 28 15.43 -12.72 -30.45
CA ILE A 28 14.22 -12.89 -31.26
C ILE A 28 13.00 -12.49 -30.44
N LYS A 29 12.86 -13.03 -29.22
CA LYS A 29 11.75 -12.73 -28.33
C LYS A 29 11.67 -11.24 -27.98
N ALA A 30 12.81 -10.59 -27.74
CA ALA A 30 12.87 -9.15 -27.48
C ALA A 30 12.40 -8.32 -28.70
N LYS A 31 12.70 -8.76 -29.94
CA LYS A 31 12.19 -8.10 -31.15
C LYS A 31 10.68 -8.27 -31.32
N GLU A 32 10.15 -9.45 -31.02
CA GLU A 32 8.71 -9.72 -31.05
C GLU A 32 7.96 -8.86 -30.04
N LEU A 33 8.41 -8.85 -28.77
CA LEU A 33 7.83 -8.03 -27.72
C LEU A 33 7.87 -6.53 -28.06
N LYS A 34 8.97 -6.04 -28.65
CA LYS A 34 9.05 -4.63 -29.10
C LYS A 34 8.04 -4.31 -30.20
N LYS A 35 7.74 -5.25 -31.11
CA LYS A 35 6.67 -5.07 -32.12
C LYS A 35 5.30 -5.03 -31.50
N GLU A 36 5.06 -5.89 -30.51
CA GLU A 36 3.79 -5.96 -29.81
C GLU A 36 3.54 -4.68 -28.99
N ILE A 37 4.55 -4.20 -28.26
CA ILE A 37 4.50 -2.91 -27.54
C ILE A 37 4.11 -1.79 -28.49
N LYS A 38 4.80 -1.65 -29.65
CA LYS A 38 4.45 -0.60 -30.63
C LYS A 38 3.02 -0.70 -31.16
N LYS A 39 2.50 -1.93 -31.31
CA LYS A 39 1.11 -2.15 -31.73
C LYS A 39 0.12 -1.69 -30.66
N ILE A 40 0.40 -2.04 -29.40
CA ILE A 40 -0.42 -1.62 -28.25
C ILE A 40 -0.38 -0.10 -28.05
N GLU A 41 0.81 0.51 -28.12
CA GLU A 41 0.97 1.97 -28.04
C GLU A 41 0.16 2.70 -29.12
N LYS A 42 0.13 2.15 -30.35
CA LYS A 42 -0.69 2.69 -31.43
C LYS A 42 -2.19 2.58 -31.14
N GLN A 43 -2.63 1.47 -30.53
CA GLN A 43 -4.02 1.30 -30.12
C GLN A 43 -4.40 2.27 -28.98
N LEU A 44 -3.54 2.41 -27.96
CA LEU A 44 -3.74 3.35 -26.86
C LEU A 44 -3.88 4.81 -27.36
N LYS A 45 -3.06 5.21 -28.35
CA LYS A 45 -3.20 6.52 -28.99
C LYS A 45 -4.55 6.72 -29.71
N GLN A 46 -5.13 5.66 -30.28
CA GLN A 46 -6.46 5.74 -30.91
C GLN A 46 -7.59 5.97 -29.89
N PHE A 47 -7.38 5.55 -28.63
CA PHE A 47 -8.29 5.78 -27.53
C PHE A 47 -8.02 7.09 -26.76
N ASN A 48 -7.17 7.98 -27.29
CA ASN A 48 -6.71 9.19 -26.60
C ASN A 48 -6.12 8.91 -25.21
N TYR A 49 -5.52 7.71 -25.04
CA TYR A 49 -4.80 7.38 -23.83
C TYR A 49 -3.58 8.30 -23.71
N ILE A 50 -3.57 9.10 -22.66
CA ILE A 50 -2.43 9.94 -22.29
C ILE A 50 -1.72 9.20 -21.15
N ASP A 51 -0.45 8.84 -21.35
CA ASP A 51 0.39 8.36 -20.25
C ASP A 51 0.71 9.57 -19.36
N GLU A 52 -0.07 9.75 -18.29
CA GLU A 52 0.16 10.83 -17.35
C GLU A 52 1.51 10.63 -16.67
N GLU A 53 2.40 11.60 -16.84
CA GLU A 53 3.67 11.61 -16.12
C GLU A 53 3.43 11.94 -14.65
N LEU A 54 4.14 11.20 -13.78
CA LEU A 54 4.15 11.50 -12.35
C LEU A 54 4.81 12.86 -12.12
N SER A 55 4.25 13.66 -11.24
CA SER A 55 4.96 14.87 -10.81
C SER A 55 6.23 14.48 -10.04
N PRO A 56 7.30 15.29 -10.09
CA PRO A 56 8.55 15.00 -9.37
C PRO A 56 8.33 14.76 -7.87
N GLN A 57 7.38 15.44 -7.25
CA GLN A 57 7.05 15.26 -5.85
C GLN A 57 6.44 13.88 -5.57
N VAL A 58 5.59 13.40 -6.47
CA VAL A 58 5.00 12.05 -6.35
C VAL A 58 6.07 10.99 -6.54
N GLU A 59 6.96 11.13 -7.54
CA GLU A 59 8.09 10.21 -7.76
C GLU A 59 9.01 10.13 -6.55
N ILE A 60 9.40 11.26 -5.97
CA ILE A 60 10.22 11.32 -4.75
C ILE A 60 9.54 10.58 -3.60
N ASN A 61 8.22 10.75 -3.43
CA ASN A 61 7.47 10.07 -2.37
C ASN A 61 7.38 8.55 -2.61
N ILE A 62 7.19 8.10 -3.85
CA ILE A 62 7.22 6.68 -4.21
C ILE A 62 8.60 6.07 -3.92
N ASP A 63 9.66 6.73 -4.34
CA ASP A 63 11.04 6.26 -4.13
C ASP A 63 11.40 6.20 -2.64
N PHE A 64 10.96 7.18 -1.87
CA PHE A 64 11.13 7.16 -0.42
C PHE A 64 10.37 5.99 0.19
N ALA A 65 9.09 5.80 -0.13
CA ALA A 65 8.28 4.71 0.40
C ALA A 65 8.86 3.34 0.04
N LYS A 66 9.36 3.16 -1.19
CA LYS A 66 10.03 1.92 -1.63
C LYS A 66 11.30 1.63 -0.84
N ARG A 67 12.13 2.64 -0.62
CA ARG A 67 13.39 2.48 0.16
C ARG A 67 13.14 2.15 1.63
N HIS A 68 12.01 2.59 2.18
CA HIS A 68 11.63 2.35 3.58
C HIS A 68 10.56 1.26 3.74
N LEU A 69 10.33 0.45 2.69
CA LEU A 69 9.23 -0.51 2.66
C LEU A 69 9.33 -1.54 3.77
N VAL A 70 10.49 -2.12 3.99
CA VAL A 70 10.74 -3.12 5.06
C VAL A 70 10.45 -2.51 6.43
N ASP A 71 10.99 -1.33 6.72
CA ASP A 71 10.78 -0.62 7.98
C ASP A 71 9.30 -0.28 8.22
N THR A 72 8.63 0.17 7.18
CA THR A 72 7.18 0.49 7.23
C THR A 72 6.34 -0.74 7.52
N ILE A 73 6.63 -1.86 6.85
CA ILE A 73 5.92 -3.12 7.07
C ILE A 73 6.21 -3.67 8.48
N TYR A 74 7.47 -3.63 8.93
CA TYR A 74 7.84 -4.01 10.28
C TYR A 74 7.05 -3.24 11.34
N LYS A 75 7.02 -1.92 11.27
CA LYS A 75 6.27 -1.06 12.19
C LYS A 75 4.78 -1.38 12.16
N GLN A 76 4.22 -1.62 10.98
CA GLN A 76 2.82 -1.99 10.83
C GLN A 76 2.51 -3.38 11.38
N ALA A 77 3.44 -4.33 11.26
CA ALA A 77 3.36 -5.67 11.88
C ALA A 77 3.35 -5.59 13.41
N ILE A 78 4.25 -4.80 14.01
CA ILE A 78 4.26 -4.55 15.46
C ILE A 78 2.94 -3.95 15.94
N LEU A 79 2.37 -3.01 15.19
CA LEU A 79 1.08 -2.40 15.51
C LEU A 79 -0.07 -3.43 15.54
N GLU A 80 -0.01 -4.47 14.72
CA GLU A 80 -0.95 -5.60 14.69
C GLU A 80 -0.66 -6.65 15.77
N GLY A 81 0.42 -6.50 16.54
CA GLY A 81 0.80 -7.44 17.58
C GLY A 81 1.55 -8.67 17.06
N ILE A 82 2.06 -8.62 15.85
CA ILE A 82 2.89 -9.69 15.28
C ILE A 82 4.25 -9.67 15.98
N ALA A 83 4.61 -10.80 16.57
CA ALA A 83 5.92 -10.99 17.22
C ALA A 83 7.00 -11.24 16.15
N THR A 84 7.55 -10.15 15.61
CA THR A 84 8.60 -10.18 14.60
C THR A 84 9.69 -9.16 14.93
N THR A 85 10.88 -9.37 14.39
CA THR A 85 11.97 -8.38 14.40
C THR A 85 12.09 -7.72 13.03
N PHE A 86 12.85 -6.63 12.94
CA PHE A 86 13.16 -6.02 11.65
C PHE A 86 13.84 -7.02 10.70
N ALA A 87 14.85 -7.78 11.20
CA ALA A 87 15.58 -8.77 10.41
C ALA A 87 14.67 -9.93 9.94
N ASP A 88 13.75 -10.40 10.79
CA ASP A 88 12.77 -11.42 10.39
C ASP A 88 11.82 -10.89 9.33
N THR A 89 11.34 -9.65 9.49
CA THR A 89 10.47 -9.00 8.50
C THR A 89 11.17 -8.84 7.15
N GLU A 90 12.42 -8.39 7.15
CA GLU A 90 13.25 -8.28 5.94
C GLU A 90 13.41 -9.64 5.27
N SER A 91 13.80 -10.68 6.04
CA SER A 91 13.94 -12.04 5.51
C SER A 91 12.63 -12.57 4.92
N ILE A 92 11.46 -12.32 5.55
CA ILE A 92 10.16 -12.71 4.99
C ILE A 92 9.91 -12.02 3.65
N ILE A 93 10.15 -10.72 3.59
CA ILE A 93 9.93 -9.89 2.40
C ILE A 93 10.83 -10.36 1.24
N GLU A 94 12.05 -10.80 1.54
CA GLU A 94 13.02 -11.31 0.56
C GLU A 94 12.84 -12.80 0.22
N GLY A 95 11.88 -13.49 0.84
CA GLY A 95 11.61 -14.91 0.61
C GLY A 95 12.55 -15.86 1.33
N GLY A 96 13.22 -15.39 2.39
CA GLY A 96 14.08 -16.19 3.26
C GLY A 96 13.30 -17.14 4.18
N LYS A 97 14.03 -18.09 4.80
CA LYS A 97 13.46 -19.01 5.79
C LYS A 97 13.51 -18.39 7.18
N ILE A 98 12.40 -18.47 7.91
CA ILE A 98 12.28 -18.01 9.29
C ILE A 98 11.73 -19.13 10.16
N ASN A 99 12.27 -19.27 11.38
CA ASN A 99 11.90 -20.35 12.29
C ASN A 99 10.98 -19.90 13.44
N ASN A 100 10.87 -18.60 13.71
CA ASN A 100 10.25 -18.08 14.93
C ASN A 100 8.97 -17.26 14.71
N VAL A 101 8.47 -17.20 13.48
CA VAL A 101 7.24 -16.46 13.12
C VAL A 101 6.21 -17.47 12.64
N SER A 102 4.96 -17.36 13.08
CA SER A 102 3.89 -18.24 12.65
C SER A 102 3.61 -18.11 11.15
N SER A 103 3.16 -19.17 10.49
CA SER A 103 2.79 -19.13 9.06
C SER A 103 1.68 -18.09 8.79
N GLU A 104 0.79 -17.89 9.74
CA GLU A 104 -0.25 -16.84 9.66
C GLU A 104 0.36 -15.44 9.68
N ASP A 105 1.33 -15.18 10.55
CA ASP A 105 2.00 -13.89 10.65
C ASP A 105 2.92 -13.63 9.45
N VAL A 106 3.59 -14.67 8.94
CA VAL A 106 4.33 -14.58 7.66
C VAL A 106 3.39 -14.16 6.54
N LEU A 107 2.21 -14.77 6.43
CA LEU A 107 1.23 -14.41 5.41
C LEU A 107 0.74 -12.96 5.58
N LYS A 108 0.50 -12.50 6.82
CA LYS A 108 0.14 -11.10 7.08
C LYS A 108 1.22 -10.12 6.60
N ILE A 109 2.50 -10.43 6.84
CA ILE A 109 3.63 -9.60 6.40
C ILE A 109 3.73 -9.58 4.87
N ILE A 110 3.59 -10.73 4.22
CA ILE A 110 3.59 -10.82 2.75
C ILE A 110 2.41 -10.04 2.14
N ASN A 111 1.24 -10.15 2.74
CA ASN A 111 0.07 -9.39 2.31
C ASN A 111 0.25 -7.87 2.46
N LEU A 112 0.91 -7.42 3.53
CA LEU A 112 1.31 -6.02 3.68
C LEU A 112 2.26 -5.59 2.56
N LYS A 113 3.27 -6.40 2.23
CA LYS A 113 4.18 -6.16 1.11
C LYS A 113 3.40 -5.97 -0.18
N HIS A 114 2.54 -6.91 -0.54
CA HIS A 114 1.73 -6.85 -1.76
C HIS A 114 0.83 -5.61 -1.79
N ALA A 115 0.19 -5.26 -0.69
CA ALA A 115 -0.67 -4.09 -0.60
C ALA A 115 0.12 -2.78 -0.77
N TRP A 116 1.32 -2.67 -0.19
CA TRP A 116 2.20 -1.53 -0.39
C TRP A 116 2.75 -1.45 -1.82
N GLU A 117 3.23 -2.56 -2.39
CA GLU A 117 3.70 -2.63 -3.77
C GLU A 117 2.58 -2.24 -4.75
N PHE A 118 1.35 -2.68 -4.48
CA PHE A 118 0.18 -2.31 -5.27
C PHE A 118 -0.03 -0.80 -5.29
N ILE A 119 -0.08 -0.12 -4.14
CA ILE A 119 -0.30 1.34 -4.12
C ILE A 119 0.87 2.15 -4.67
N LEU A 120 2.09 1.60 -4.65
CA LEU A 120 3.30 2.25 -5.19
C LEU A 120 3.51 2.00 -6.68
N ASN A 121 2.60 1.26 -7.34
CA ASN A 121 2.61 1.11 -8.79
C ASN A 121 2.18 2.42 -9.46
N LYS A 122 2.88 2.84 -10.52
CA LYS A 122 2.61 4.08 -11.25
C LYS A 122 1.14 4.22 -11.65
N ASN A 123 0.56 3.16 -12.20
CA ASN A 123 -0.81 3.19 -12.68
C ASN A 123 -1.85 3.25 -11.54
N VAL A 124 -1.49 2.73 -10.37
CA VAL A 124 -2.37 2.74 -9.19
C VAL A 124 -2.29 4.07 -8.47
N ILE A 125 -1.09 4.64 -8.32
CA ILE A 125 -0.90 5.91 -7.62
C ILE A 125 -1.57 7.10 -8.34
N LEU A 126 -1.80 6.98 -9.64
CA LEU A 126 -2.53 7.97 -10.44
C LEU A 126 -4.05 7.86 -10.31
N LEU A 127 -4.56 6.75 -9.75
CA LEU A 127 -6.00 6.59 -9.54
C LEU A 127 -6.50 7.50 -8.41
N ASP A 128 -7.77 7.85 -8.48
CA ASP A 128 -8.43 8.53 -7.37
C ASP A 128 -8.45 7.66 -6.11
N THR A 129 -8.14 8.27 -4.97
CA THR A 129 -8.27 7.63 -3.66
C THR A 129 -9.76 7.55 -3.30
N ASN A 130 -10.40 6.45 -3.63
CA ASN A 130 -11.85 6.27 -3.54
C ASN A 130 -12.23 4.91 -2.91
N PHE A 131 -13.52 4.68 -2.75
CA PHE A 131 -14.04 3.47 -2.13
C PHE A 131 -13.65 2.16 -2.87
N PRO A 132 -13.69 2.05 -4.21
CA PRO A 132 -13.16 0.89 -4.93
C PRO A 132 -11.70 0.58 -4.60
N LEU A 133 -10.83 1.58 -4.56
CA LEU A 133 -9.43 1.43 -4.19
C LEU A 133 -9.27 0.92 -2.75
N LEU A 134 -10.09 1.43 -1.82
CA LEU A 134 -10.11 0.95 -0.43
C LEU A 134 -10.41 -0.55 -0.37
N CYS A 135 -11.37 -1.01 -1.16
CA CYS A 135 -11.75 -2.43 -1.25
C CYS A 135 -10.60 -3.28 -1.82
N GLU A 136 -9.93 -2.83 -2.88
CA GLU A 136 -8.80 -3.57 -3.46
C GLU A 136 -7.61 -3.64 -2.48
N ILE A 137 -7.30 -2.58 -1.75
CA ILE A 137 -6.26 -2.61 -0.70
C ILE A 137 -6.63 -3.64 0.38
N ASN A 138 -7.89 -3.67 0.85
CA ASN A 138 -8.30 -4.68 1.84
C ASN A 138 -8.21 -6.10 1.28
N LYS A 139 -8.48 -6.30 0.02
CA LYS A 139 -8.35 -7.60 -0.65
C LYS A 139 -6.91 -8.11 -0.59
N PHE A 140 -5.91 -7.28 -0.88
CA PHE A 140 -4.49 -7.65 -0.70
C PHE A 140 -4.17 -7.91 0.77
N VAL A 141 -4.58 -7.03 1.68
CA VAL A 141 -4.32 -7.16 3.13
C VAL A 141 -4.90 -8.45 3.71
N GLN A 142 -6.00 -8.96 3.17
CA GLN A 142 -6.73 -10.13 3.66
C GLN A 142 -6.64 -11.36 2.74
N GLU A 143 -5.75 -11.33 1.76
CA GLU A 143 -5.57 -12.45 0.83
C GLU A 143 -5.21 -13.74 1.60
N GLY A 144 -5.93 -14.82 1.29
CA GLY A 144 -5.75 -16.12 1.95
C GLY A 144 -6.43 -16.26 3.32
N PHE A 145 -6.99 -15.19 3.91
CA PHE A 145 -7.68 -15.26 5.21
C PHE A 145 -9.20 -15.36 5.08
N TYR A 146 -9.80 -14.58 4.18
CA TYR A 146 -11.25 -14.50 4.04
C TYR A 146 -11.70 -14.48 2.58
N TYR A 147 -12.73 -15.25 2.25
CA TYR A 147 -13.41 -15.18 0.94
C TYR A 147 -14.08 -13.82 0.70
N SER A 148 -14.38 -13.09 1.77
CA SER A 148 -14.94 -11.76 1.75
C SER A 148 -13.90 -10.64 1.75
N ALA A 149 -12.62 -10.96 1.54
CA ALA A 149 -11.56 -9.95 1.41
C ALA A 149 -11.95 -8.87 0.38
N GLY A 150 -11.83 -7.61 0.76
CA GLY A 150 -12.23 -6.47 -0.06
C GLY A 150 -13.73 -6.21 -0.13
N LYS A 151 -14.56 -7.01 0.53
CA LYS A 151 -16.03 -6.80 0.57
C LYS A 151 -16.47 -6.21 1.90
N ILE A 152 -17.47 -5.35 1.86
CA ILE A 152 -18.11 -4.81 3.07
C ILE A 152 -18.64 -5.97 3.91
N ARG A 153 -18.41 -5.92 5.22
CA ARG A 153 -18.94 -6.91 6.14
C ARG A 153 -20.46 -6.82 6.25
N THR A 154 -21.07 -7.97 6.37
CA THR A 154 -22.52 -8.12 6.59
C THR A 154 -22.85 -8.60 8.00
N VAL A 155 -21.84 -8.75 8.84
CA VAL A 155 -21.97 -9.22 10.23
C VAL A 155 -21.41 -8.17 11.21
N ARG A 156 -21.91 -8.20 12.44
CA ARG A 156 -21.36 -7.36 13.51
C ARG A 156 -19.98 -7.82 13.89
N VAL A 157 -19.12 -6.86 14.26
CA VAL A 157 -17.76 -7.12 14.78
C VAL A 157 -17.61 -6.39 16.12
N SER A 158 -16.70 -6.89 16.94
CA SER A 158 -16.23 -6.22 18.16
C SER A 158 -14.78 -5.80 17.99
N ILE A 159 -14.39 -4.76 18.70
CA ILE A 159 -13.01 -4.27 18.72
C ILE A 159 -12.43 -4.60 20.10
N GLY A 160 -11.29 -5.27 20.13
CA GLY A 160 -10.62 -5.58 21.39
C GLY A 160 -10.24 -4.30 22.17
N GLY A 161 -10.36 -4.35 23.50
CA GLY A 161 -10.00 -3.24 24.39
C GLY A 161 -11.02 -2.11 24.52
N THR A 162 -12.16 -2.16 23.83
CA THR A 162 -13.22 -1.14 23.92
C THR A 162 -14.60 -1.76 23.96
N LYS A 163 -15.56 -1.02 24.52
CA LYS A 163 -17.01 -1.34 24.46
C LYS A 163 -17.69 -0.83 23.20
N TRP A 164 -16.99 -0.06 22.37
CA TRP A 164 -17.51 0.45 21.12
C TRP A 164 -17.84 -0.69 20.14
N THR A 165 -19.06 -0.68 19.65
CA THR A 165 -19.53 -1.62 18.63
C THR A 165 -19.92 -0.83 17.38
N PRO A 166 -19.20 -1.00 16.25
CA PRO A 166 -19.52 -0.28 15.04
C PRO A 166 -20.79 -0.82 14.39
N GLU A 167 -21.61 0.09 13.87
CA GLU A 167 -22.81 -0.25 13.08
C GLU A 167 -22.43 -1.02 11.81
N LEU A 168 -23.41 -1.74 11.24
CA LEU A 168 -23.22 -2.39 9.94
C LEU A 168 -22.97 -1.33 8.87
N PRO A 169 -21.90 -1.45 8.08
CA PRO A 169 -21.60 -0.49 7.03
C PRO A 169 -22.60 -0.61 5.87
N ILE A 170 -22.99 0.52 5.29
CA ILE A 170 -23.82 0.61 4.09
C ILE A 170 -22.97 1.26 3.00
N GLU A 171 -22.81 0.58 1.87
CA GLU A 171 -21.87 0.98 0.82
C GLU A 171 -22.08 2.40 0.31
N SER A 172 -23.33 2.79 0.04
CA SER A 172 -23.64 4.14 -0.46
C SER A 172 -23.24 5.22 0.56
N ILE A 173 -23.51 4.98 1.86
CA ILE A 173 -23.13 5.89 2.93
C ILE A 173 -21.61 5.97 3.07
N MET A 174 -20.90 4.82 2.97
CA MET A 174 -19.44 4.81 3.06
C MET A 174 -18.80 5.60 1.91
N LYS A 175 -19.32 5.50 0.69
CA LYS A 175 -18.87 6.28 -0.47
C LYS A 175 -19.07 7.77 -0.24
N GLU A 176 -20.27 8.18 0.15
CA GLU A 176 -20.62 9.58 0.41
C GLU A 176 -19.75 10.18 1.54
N GLU A 177 -19.64 9.49 2.69
CA GLU A 177 -18.81 9.96 3.81
C GLU A 177 -17.32 10.06 3.46
N LEU A 178 -16.78 9.17 2.60
CA LEU A 178 -15.39 9.28 2.10
C LEU A 178 -15.24 10.48 1.17
N ASP A 179 -16.15 10.67 0.24
CA ASP A 179 -16.15 11.82 -0.68
C ASP A 179 -16.24 13.13 0.11
N ASP A 180 -17.09 13.18 1.14
CA ASP A 180 -17.19 14.32 2.04
C ASP A 180 -15.86 14.64 2.74
N ILE A 181 -15.12 13.61 3.21
CA ILE A 181 -13.80 13.82 3.83
C ILE A 181 -12.82 14.43 2.82
N PHE A 182 -12.75 13.91 1.60
CA PHE A 182 -11.84 14.42 0.57
C PHE A 182 -12.23 15.80 0.04
N ASN A 183 -13.50 16.17 0.10
CA ASN A 183 -14.00 17.49 -0.30
C ASN A 183 -13.89 18.58 0.78
N LYS A 184 -13.51 18.21 2.03
CA LYS A 184 -13.29 19.20 3.09
C LYS A 184 -12.22 20.22 2.73
N LYS A 185 -12.43 21.48 3.10
CA LYS A 185 -11.43 22.55 2.94
C LYS A 185 -10.41 22.52 4.09
N ILE A 186 -9.65 21.45 4.18
CA ILE A 186 -8.55 21.24 5.14
C ILE A 186 -7.31 20.76 4.40
N SER A 187 -6.16 20.72 5.10
CA SER A 187 -4.91 20.25 4.47
C SER A 187 -4.99 18.78 4.03
N ASP A 188 -4.21 18.38 3.03
CA ASP A 188 -4.14 16.98 2.58
C ASP A 188 -3.71 16.04 3.71
N ILE A 189 -2.82 16.51 4.59
CA ILE A 189 -2.39 15.74 5.77
C ILE A 189 -3.58 15.51 6.72
N ASP A 190 -4.38 16.55 6.96
CA ASP A 190 -5.56 16.41 7.83
C ASP A 190 -6.63 15.53 7.19
N LYS A 191 -6.80 15.56 5.85
CA LYS A 191 -7.69 14.63 5.12
C LYS A 191 -7.22 13.18 5.26
N ALA A 192 -5.93 12.92 5.08
CA ALA A 192 -5.37 11.59 5.25
C ALA A 192 -5.57 11.04 6.68
N ILE A 193 -5.39 11.88 7.70
CA ILE A 193 -5.65 11.53 9.09
C ILE A 193 -7.15 11.28 9.33
N GLU A 194 -8.02 12.13 8.80
CA GLU A 194 -9.48 11.95 8.92
C GLU A 194 -9.93 10.63 8.29
N VAL A 195 -9.48 10.30 7.09
CA VAL A 195 -9.88 9.08 6.41
C VAL A 195 -9.33 7.82 7.10
N LEU A 196 -8.08 7.88 7.60
CA LEU A 196 -7.48 6.81 8.39
C LEU A 196 -8.34 6.50 9.63
N LEU A 197 -8.66 7.52 10.41
CA LEU A 197 -9.47 7.38 11.61
C LEU A 197 -10.91 6.97 11.31
N TYR A 198 -11.49 7.46 10.22
CA TYR A 198 -12.80 7.09 9.75
C TYR A 198 -12.92 5.59 9.47
N ILE A 199 -12.02 5.04 8.64
CA ILE A 199 -12.01 3.61 8.29
C ILE A 199 -11.84 2.75 9.55
N MET A 200 -10.93 3.14 10.45
CA MET A 200 -10.69 2.43 11.70
C MET A 200 -11.94 2.40 12.58
N LYS A 201 -12.69 3.51 12.69
CA LYS A 201 -13.89 3.58 13.53
C LYS A 201 -15.07 2.85 12.90
N LYS A 202 -15.26 2.97 11.59
CA LYS A 202 -16.38 2.33 10.88
C LYS A 202 -16.23 0.81 10.77
N GLN A 203 -15.01 0.29 10.83
CA GLN A 203 -14.76 -1.16 10.68
C GLN A 203 -15.51 -1.72 9.47
N ILE A 204 -15.19 -1.21 8.30
CA ILE A 204 -15.91 -1.47 7.04
C ILE A 204 -15.82 -2.96 6.65
N PHE A 205 -14.69 -3.58 6.92
CA PHE A 205 -14.40 -4.97 6.57
C PHE A 205 -14.46 -5.88 7.80
N ILE A 206 -14.54 -7.19 7.54
CA ILE A 206 -14.56 -8.20 8.62
C ILE A 206 -13.27 -8.16 9.46
N ASP A 207 -12.14 -7.91 8.81
CA ASP A 207 -10.82 -7.73 9.43
C ASP A 207 -9.90 -6.88 8.55
N GLY A 208 -8.69 -6.56 9.06
CA GLY A 208 -7.68 -5.79 8.36
C GLY A 208 -7.95 -4.28 8.28
N ASN A 209 -8.95 -3.77 8.98
CA ASN A 209 -9.33 -2.35 8.88
C ASN A 209 -8.19 -1.39 9.26
N LYS A 210 -7.38 -1.69 10.30
CA LYS A 210 -6.22 -0.87 10.68
C LYS A 210 -5.16 -0.87 9.58
N ARG A 211 -4.77 -2.05 9.09
CA ARG A 211 -3.77 -2.20 8.02
C ARG A 211 -4.21 -1.47 6.76
N THR A 212 -5.43 -1.73 6.33
CA THR A 212 -6.03 -1.10 5.15
C THR A 212 -6.09 0.42 5.27
N SER A 213 -6.52 0.97 6.42
CA SER A 213 -6.66 2.41 6.61
C SER A 213 -5.34 3.16 6.52
N ILE A 214 -4.25 2.59 7.06
CA ILE A 214 -2.91 3.17 6.98
C ILE A 214 -2.42 3.19 5.53
N ILE A 215 -2.56 2.08 4.79
CA ILE A 215 -2.13 1.98 3.40
C ILE A 215 -2.96 2.92 2.50
N PHE A 216 -4.27 2.98 2.72
CA PHE A 216 -5.17 3.85 1.96
C PHE A 216 -4.87 5.35 2.19
N ALA A 217 -4.62 5.75 3.44
CA ALA A 217 -4.22 7.13 3.75
C ALA A 217 -2.86 7.48 3.12
N ASN A 218 -1.94 6.53 3.06
CA ASN A 218 -0.64 6.70 2.41
C ASN A 218 -0.75 6.77 0.89
N HIS A 219 -1.64 6.01 0.25
CA HIS A 219 -1.93 6.22 -1.17
C HIS A 219 -2.32 7.68 -1.44
N TYR A 220 -3.25 8.22 -0.64
CA TYR A 220 -3.67 9.63 -0.79
C TYR A 220 -2.50 10.61 -0.63
N LEU A 221 -1.68 10.47 0.43
CA LEU A 221 -0.56 11.37 0.68
C LEU A 221 0.51 11.29 -0.41
N ILE A 222 0.88 10.09 -0.83
CA ILE A 222 1.88 9.86 -1.88
C ILE A 222 1.38 10.41 -3.22
N SER A 223 0.12 10.16 -3.59
CA SER A 223 -0.49 10.68 -4.83
C SER A 223 -0.54 12.21 -4.87
N LYS A 224 -0.52 12.88 -3.71
CA LYS A 224 -0.43 14.34 -3.59
C LYS A 224 1.01 14.85 -3.37
N GLY A 225 2.01 13.97 -3.33
CA GLY A 225 3.40 14.35 -3.07
C GLY A 225 3.64 14.99 -1.70
N LYS A 226 2.90 14.55 -0.65
CA LYS A 226 2.91 15.23 0.66
C LYS A 226 3.76 14.54 1.71
N GLY A 227 4.11 13.26 1.55
CA GLY A 227 4.80 12.46 2.54
C GLY A 227 4.08 11.16 2.86
N ILE A 228 4.39 10.56 3.99
CA ILE A 228 3.77 9.31 4.47
C ILE A 228 3.43 9.39 5.96
N ILE A 229 2.47 8.56 6.40
CA ILE A 229 2.15 8.31 7.81
C ILE A 229 2.62 6.91 8.17
N VAL A 230 3.52 6.81 9.14
CA VAL A 230 4.01 5.55 9.71
C VAL A 230 4.01 5.68 11.24
N ILE A 231 3.32 4.78 11.91
CA ILE A 231 3.31 4.75 13.38
C ILE A 231 4.62 4.09 13.85
N PRO A 232 5.52 4.80 14.57
CA PRO A 232 6.74 4.22 15.11
C PRO A 232 6.43 3.04 16.04
N ALA A 233 7.23 1.97 15.98
CA ALA A 233 7.00 0.75 16.77
C ALA A 233 6.99 1.04 18.29
N GLU A 234 7.89 1.92 18.75
CA GLU A 234 7.99 2.36 20.13
C GLU A 234 6.79 3.18 20.64
N LEU A 235 5.98 3.70 19.72
CA LEU A 235 4.77 4.47 20.03
C LEU A 235 3.48 3.66 19.83
N ALA A 236 3.57 2.36 19.55
CA ALA A 236 2.42 1.51 19.26
C ALA A 236 1.41 1.46 20.41
N ASP A 237 1.87 1.41 21.66
CA ASP A 237 0.99 1.35 22.84
C ASP A 237 0.30 2.71 23.08
N GLU A 238 1.03 3.83 22.99
CA GLU A 238 0.44 5.17 23.06
C GLU A 238 -0.65 5.36 21.98
N TYR A 239 -0.34 4.89 20.76
CA TYR A 239 -1.32 4.94 19.67
C TYR A 239 -2.57 4.11 19.94
N LYS A 240 -2.41 2.87 20.47
CA LYS A 240 -3.55 2.00 20.81
C LYS A 240 -4.46 2.63 21.86
N ASP A 241 -3.87 3.25 22.89
CA ASP A 241 -4.63 3.94 23.96
C ASP A 241 -5.41 5.13 23.38
N LEU A 242 -4.78 5.94 22.53
CA LEU A 242 -5.44 7.06 21.86
C LEU A 242 -6.55 6.58 20.93
N LEU A 243 -6.36 5.47 20.23
CA LEU A 243 -7.34 4.89 19.33
C LEU A 243 -8.56 4.34 20.09
N ILE A 244 -8.37 3.67 21.23
CA ILE A 244 -9.45 3.22 22.11
C ILE A 244 -10.27 4.43 22.60
N ASN A 245 -9.61 5.48 23.09
CA ASN A 245 -10.29 6.70 23.49
C ASN A 245 -11.11 7.32 22.36
N TYR A 246 -10.60 7.30 21.14
CA TYR A 246 -11.31 7.77 19.96
C TYR A 246 -12.53 6.90 19.62
N TYR A 247 -12.43 5.59 19.72
CA TYR A 247 -13.57 4.68 19.54
C TYR A 247 -14.69 4.95 20.52
N GLU A 248 -14.35 5.20 21.78
CA GLU A 248 -15.31 5.50 22.86
C GLU A 248 -15.90 6.92 22.78
N GLY A 249 -15.61 7.67 21.73
CA GLY A 249 -16.19 8.99 21.52
C GLY A 249 -15.53 10.12 22.32
N LYS A 250 -14.38 9.84 22.98
CA LYS A 250 -13.57 10.87 23.61
C LYS A 250 -12.90 11.77 22.56
N ASP A 251 -12.25 12.83 23.03
CA ASP A 251 -11.65 13.86 22.17
C ASP A 251 -10.72 13.29 21.10
N LYS A 252 -11.11 13.43 19.83
CA LYS A 252 -10.33 13.03 18.67
C LYS A 252 -9.12 13.93 18.38
N THR A 253 -9.04 15.08 19.03
CA THR A 253 -7.95 16.05 18.79
C THR A 253 -6.61 15.46 19.19
N LYS A 254 -6.56 14.69 20.27
CA LYS A 254 -5.34 14.07 20.77
C LYS A 254 -4.73 13.08 19.76
N ILE A 255 -5.53 12.16 19.24
CA ILE A 255 -5.05 11.18 18.27
C ILE A 255 -4.68 11.85 16.94
N LYS A 256 -5.40 12.87 16.51
CA LYS A 256 -5.08 13.64 15.30
C LYS A 256 -3.74 14.37 15.46
N LYS A 257 -3.54 15.02 16.61
CA LYS A 257 -2.26 15.69 16.93
C LYS A 257 -1.12 14.68 16.96
N PHE A 258 -1.31 13.54 17.62
CA PHE A 258 -0.33 12.46 17.65
C PHE A 258 0.06 11.98 16.24
N LEU A 259 -0.90 11.66 15.38
CA LEU A 259 -0.64 11.23 14.01
C LEU A 259 0.09 12.31 13.20
N LYS A 260 -0.27 13.57 13.38
CA LYS A 260 0.33 14.68 12.65
C LYS A 260 1.76 15.02 13.10
N GLU A 261 2.02 14.97 14.40
CA GLU A 261 3.30 15.42 14.97
C GLU A 261 4.33 14.30 15.14
N LYS A 262 3.86 13.05 15.39
CA LYS A 262 4.74 11.91 15.71
C LYS A 262 4.81 10.85 14.61
N CYS A 263 3.81 10.78 13.72
CA CYS A 263 3.71 9.72 12.72
C CYS A 263 3.83 10.19 11.26
N PHE A 264 3.58 11.48 11.01
CA PHE A 264 3.70 12.03 9.67
C PHE A 264 5.14 12.42 9.36
N MET A 265 5.63 11.92 8.22
CA MET A 265 6.95 12.25 7.66
C MET A 265 6.77 13.02 6.37
N LYS A 266 7.24 14.26 6.36
CA LYS A 266 7.33 15.08 5.15
C LYS A 266 8.59 14.67 4.36
N ILE A 267 8.50 14.55 3.06
CA ILE A 267 9.58 14.16 2.15
C ILE A 267 9.91 15.35 1.25
#